data_dda38edfba0367fee1a48f8eac20317c
#
_entry.id   dda38edfba0367fee1a48f8eac20317c
#
_cell.length_a   1.000
_cell.length_b   1.000
_cell.length_c   1.000
_cell.angle_alpha   90.00
_cell.angle_beta   90.00
_cell.angle_gamma   90.00
#
_symmetry.space_group_name_H-M   'P 1'
#
loop_
_entity.id
_entity.type
_entity.pdbx_description
1 polymer ?
#
loop_
_entity_poly.entity_id
_entity_poly.type
_entity_poly.pdbx_seq_one_letter_code
_entity_poly.pdbx_strand_id
1 'polypeptide(L)'
;GKPSKEELLFTTYTPDTTATALYLFHQGQSNFTYHDGFQLITEHWIRIKILKPQGTAYADVSVPFYAPTDKEEGEERASEVEGCSYNMENGKCVKTPMKRESISFERIDNRYKILKFSLPAVKEGTIIEYHYKLYSDYFIHIDNWMMQEELPMLYNQYKITIPNVFIYNIELRGKDYIQMKQKESALHATAREGGTAGINKDFTILAQETTFISQNLPAIRQDEPYCWCPEDYKVQISFDLQGTNFPGKEYEPYSQKWEDVDKQLIKPENTQFGVFLSFINPFRPETKEIFTSKMNFEERIIHSFRLLKKKLAWNGRYNLYSKDLE
;
A
#
# COMPACT_ATOMS: atom_id res chain seq x y z
N GLY A 1 5.82 -17.53 -16.71
CA GLY A 1 5.96 -18.76 -17.54
C GLY A 1 4.86 -19.76 -17.22
N LYS A 2 4.69 -20.83 -18.01
CA LYS A 2 3.69 -21.87 -17.71
C LYS A 2 4.00 -22.52 -16.35
N PRO A 3 2.96 -22.88 -15.56
CA PRO A 3 3.17 -23.68 -14.35
C PRO A 3 3.86 -25.01 -14.65
N SER A 4 4.68 -25.45 -13.72
CA SER A 4 5.30 -26.79 -13.82
C SER A 4 4.26 -27.89 -13.64
N LYS A 5 4.61 -29.09 -14.09
CA LYS A 5 3.72 -30.25 -13.89
C LYS A 5 3.53 -30.55 -12.39
N GLU A 6 4.55 -30.32 -11.59
CA GLU A 6 4.53 -30.49 -10.14
C GLU A 6 3.57 -29.51 -9.48
N GLU A 7 3.63 -28.21 -9.84
CA GLU A 7 2.69 -27.20 -9.37
C GLU A 7 1.23 -27.54 -9.73
N LEU A 8 1.01 -28.05 -10.93
CA LEU A 8 -0.34 -28.43 -11.38
C LEU A 8 -0.92 -29.65 -10.64
N LEU A 9 -0.07 -30.65 -10.34
CA LEU A 9 -0.48 -31.87 -9.66
C LEU A 9 -0.49 -31.76 -8.13
N PHE A 10 0.07 -30.71 -7.59
CA PHE A 10 0.10 -30.45 -6.16
C PHE A 10 -1.31 -30.25 -5.60
N THR A 11 -1.71 -31.00 -4.59
CA THR A 11 -3.08 -30.98 -4.05
C THR A 11 -3.14 -30.58 -2.57
N THR A 12 -2.06 -30.73 -1.83
CA THR A 12 -2.07 -30.51 -0.38
C THR A 12 -0.77 -29.85 0.06
N TYR A 13 -0.88 -28.80 0.86
CA TYR A 13 0.27 -28.15 1.48
C TYR A 13 0.48 -28.75 2.89
N THR A 14 1.46 -29.64 3.01
CA THR A 14 1.70 -30.40 4.24
C THR A 14 1.99 -29.53 5.47
N PRO A 15 2.73 -28.38 5.37
CA PRO A 15 2.95 -27.52 6.53
C PRO A 15 1.68 -26.87 7.08
N ASP A 16 0.66 -26.66 6.21
CA ASP A 16 -0.65 -26.16 6.62
C ASP A 16 -1.76 -26.85 5.80
N THR A 17 -2.24 -27.96 6.33
CA THR A 17 -3.32 -28.74 5.69
C THR A 17 -4.68 -28.03 5.73
N THR A 18 -4.83 -26.94 6.48
CA THR A 18 -6.06 -26.14 6.54
C THR A 18 -6.12 -25.10 5.44
N ALA A 19 -4.99 -24.75 4.82
CA ALA A 19 -4.91 -23.76 3.76
C ALA A 19 -5.91 -24.06 2.61
N THR A 20 -6.67 -23.04 2.23
CA THR A 20 -7.63 -23.12 1.11
C THR A 20 -6.97 -22.82 -0.23
N ALA A 21 -5.89 -22.05 -0.19
CA ALA A 21 -5.05 -21.72 -1.33
C ALA A 21 -3.60 -21.46 -0.86
N LEU A 22 -2.66 -21.34 -1.79
CA LEU A 22 -1.25 -21.17 -1.52
C LEU A 22 -0.65 -20.21 -2.57
N TYR A 23 0.03 -19.17 -2.13
CA TYR A 23 0.88 -18.39 -3.02
C TYR A 23 2.08 -19.23 -3.47
N LEU A 24 2.13 -19.56 -4.75
CA LEU A 24 3.33 -20.16 -5.34
C LEU A 24 4.41 -19.10 -5.50
N PHE A 25 4.03 -17.90 -5.92
CA PHE A 25 4.86 -16.71 -5.80
C PHE A 25 4.04 -15.41 -5.77
N HIS A 26 4.60 -14.41 -5.12
CA HIS A 26 4.28 -12.99 -5.29
C HIS A 26 5.57 -12.25 -5.59
N GLN A 27 5.67 -11.66 -6.75
CA GLN A 27 6.82 -10.87 -7.16
C GLN A 27 6.40 -9.44 -7.42
N GLY A 28 7.17 -8.49 -6.91
CA GLY A 28 6.97 -7.08 -7.14
C GLY A 28 8.23 -6.38 -7.61
N GLN A 29 8.03 -5.36 -8.43
CA GLN A 29 9.10 -4.48 -8.84
C GLN A 29 8.64 -3.03 -8.86
N SER A 30 9.33 -2.18 -8.11
CA SER A 30 9.10 -0.74 -8.10
C SER A 30 10.28 0.00 -8.71
N ASN A 31 9.98 0.88 -9.65
CA ASN A 31 10.95 1.73 -10.30
C ASN A 31 10.44 3.17 -10.33
N PHE A 32 11.35 4.10 -10.09
CA PHE A 32 11.10 5.51 -10.35
C PHE A 32 11.26 5.80 -11.85
N THR A 33 10.39 6.64 -12.36
CA THR A 33 10.53 7.27 -13.67
C THR A 33 10.47 8.78 -13.49
N TYR A 34 11.00 9.51 -14.47
CA TYR A 34 10.94 10.97 -14.48
C TYR A 34 10.45 11.45 -15.83
N HIS A 35 9.31 12.13 -15.83
CA HIS A 35 8.75 12.80 -16.99
C HIS A 35 7.97 14.03 -16.50
N ASP A 36 8.63 15.19 -16.48
CA ASP A 36 8.14 16.43 -15.86
C ASP A 36 7.82 16.33 -14.35
N GLY A 37 8.28 15.27 -13.70
CA GLY A 37 8.11 14.92 -12.30
C GLY A 37 8.49 13.46 -12.06
N PHE A 38 8.77 13.11 -10.83
CA PHE A 38 8.99 11.72 -10.46
C PHE A 38 7.66 10.99 -10.35
N GLN A 39 7.63 9.76 -10.83
CA GLN A 39 6.53 8.84 -10.69
C GLN A 39 7.08 7.48 -10.26
N LEU A 40 6.41 6.83 -9.33
CA LEU A 40 6.72 5.47 -8.90
C LEU A 40 5.81 4.50 -9.68
N ILE A 41 6.41 3.51 -10.30
CA ILE A 41 5.69 2.44 -11.00
C ILE A 41 5.96 1.14 -10.25
N THR A 42 4.90 0.52 -9.74
CA THR A 42 4.97 -0.78 -9.06
C THR A 42 4.24 -1.83 -9.88
N GLU A 43 4.96 -2.87 -10.23
CA GLU A 43 4.44 -4.03 -10.97
C GLU A 43 4.28 -5.21 -10.02
N HIS A 44 3.16 -5.92 -10.14
CA HIS A 44 2.85 -7.09 -9.35
C HIS A 44 2.63 -8.32 -10.25
N TRP A 45 3.29 -9.43 -9.94
CA TRP A 45 3.09 -10.74 -10.56
C TRP A 45 2.75 -11.74 -9.46
N ILE A 46 1.57 -12.32 -9.54
CA ILE A 46 1.03 -13.21 -8.53
C ILE A 46 0.62 -14.54 -9.17
N ARG A 47 0.98 -15.64 -8.50
CA ARG A 47 0.51 -16.98 -8.83
C ARG A 47 0.04 -17.69 -7.58
N ILE A 48 -1.20 -18.18 -7.61
CA ILE A 48 -1.85 -18.85 -6.49
C ILE A 48 -2.35 -20.21 -6.94
N LYS A 49 -2.12 -21.23 -6.13
CA LYS A 49 -2.72 -22.57 -6.25
C LYS A 49 -3.96 -22.65 -5.38
N ILE A 50 -5.06 -23.03 -5.97
CA ILE A 50 -6.32 -23.28 -5.25
C ILE A 50 -6.27 -24.74 -4.73
N LEU A 51 -6.32 -24.91 -3.40
CA LEU A 51 -6.21 -26.22 -2.76
C LEU A 51 -7.56 -26.81 -2.37
N LYS A 52 -8.55 -25.94 -2.09
CA LYS A 52 -9.90 -26.34 -1.65
C LYS A 52 -10.96 -25.48 -2.33
N PRO A 53 -12.23 -25.91 -2.37
CA PRO A 53 -13.31 -25.13 -2.98
C PRO A 53 -13.42 -23.70 -2.44
N GLN A 54 -13.19 -23.47 -1.13
CA GLN A 54 -13.25 -22.14 -0.51
C GLN A 54 -12.18 -21.20 -1.05
N GLY A 55 -11.05 -21.73 -1.52
CA GLY A 55 -9.96 -20.95 -2.12
C GLY A 55 -10.34 -20.33 -3.47
N THR A 56 -11.44 -20.72 -4.09
CA THR A 56 -11.90 -20.12 -5.37
C THR A 56 -12.21 -18.64 -5.23
N ALA A 57 -12.50 -18.15 -4.02
CA ALA A 57 -12.71 -16.73 -3.74
C ALA A 57 -11.49 -15.85 -4.09
N TYR A 58 -10.29 -16.41 -4.11
CA TYR A 58 -9.07 -15.68 -4.51
C TYR A 58 -9.00 -15.39 -6.02
N ALA A 59 -9.96 -15.92 -6.81
CA ALA A 59 -10.13 -15.53 -8.21
C ALA A 59 -10.68 -14.12 -8.38
N ASP A 60 -11.38 -13.59 -7.39
CA ASP A 60 -11.96 -12.26 -7.38
C ASP A 60 -10.98 -11.29 -6.71
N VAL A 61 -10.24 -10.55 -7.54
CA VAL A 61 -9.19 -9.65 -7.09
C VAL A 61 -9.72 -8.22 -6.98
N SER A 62 -9.35 -7.55 -5.90
CA SER A 62 -9.72 -6.16 -5.64
C SER A 62 -8.48 -5.39 -5.19
N VAL A 63 -8.10 -4.34 -5.94
CA VAL A 63 -6.92 -3.52 -5.68
C VAL A 63 -7.37 -2.07 -5.52
N PRO A 64 -7.46 -1.56 -4.28
CA PRO A 64 -7.73 -0.15 -4.04
C PRO A 64 -6.51 0.70 -4.40
N PHE A 65 -6.73 1.91 -4.89
CA PHE A 65 -5.69 2.88 -5.18
C PHE A 65 -6.21 4.31 -4.99
N TYR A 66 -5.29 5.22 -4.67
CA TYR A 66 -5.62 6.60 -4.38
C TYR A 66 -5.86 7.39 -5.67
N ALA A 67 -7.07 7.88 -5.87
CA ALA A 67 -7.47 8.63 -7.06
C ALA A 67 -8.46 9.74 -6.66
N PRO A 68 -7.98 10.84 -6.06
CA PRO A 68 -8.81 11.92 -5.58
C PRO A 68 -9.62 12.57 -6.71
N THR A 69 -10.74 13.18 -6.36
CA THR A 69 -11.52 13.95 -7.32
C THR A 69 -10.87 15.29 -7.68
N ASP A 70 -10.07 15.81 -6.75
CA ASP A 70 -9.21 16.96 -6.99
C ASP A 70 -7.91 16.50 -7.64
N LYS A 71 -7.70 16.89 -8.89
CA LYS A 71 -6.53 16.47 -9.68
C LYS A 71 -5.25 17.25 -9.37
N GLU A 72 -5.33 18.32 -8.59
CA GLU A 72 -4.15 19.08 -8.18
C GLU A 72 -3.31 18.33 -7.15
N GLU A 73 -3.92 17.34 -6.47
CA GLU A 73 -3.23 16.52 -5.46
C GLU A 73 -2.35 15.40 -6.04
N GLY A 74 -2.36 15.14 -7.36
CA GLY A 74 -1.77 13.94 -7.96
C GLY A 74 -2.70 12.74 -7.85
N GLU A 75 -2.39 11.63 -8.51
CA GLU A 75 -3.21 10.41 -8.48
C GLU A 75 -2.38 9.13 -8.62
N GLU A 76 -2.99 8.04 -8.23
CA GLU A 76 -2.55 6.70 -8.62
C GLU A 76 -3.43 6.16 -9.74
N ARG A 77 -2.88 5.30 -10.56
CA ARG A 77 -3.58 4.63 -11.65
C ARG A 77 -3.18 3.17 -11.72
N ALA A 78 -4.16 2.29 -11.74
CA ALA A 78 -3.95 0.89 -12.05
C ALA A 78 -4.09 0.65 -13.56
N SER A 79 -3.19 -0.11 -14.16
CA SER A 79 -3.24 -0.46 -15.58
C SER A 79 -2.53 -1.79 -15.87
N GLU A 80 -2.48 -2.16 -17.15
CA GLU A 80 -1.79 -3.37 -17.65
C GLU A 80 -2.23 -4.64 -16.90
N VAL A 81 -3.56 -4.77 -16.72
CA VAL A 81 -4.14 -5.88 -15.97
C VAL A 81 -4.28 -7.08 -16.89
N GLU A 82 -3.59 -8.15 -16.57
CA GLU A 82 -3.64 -9.42 -17.28
C GLU A 82 -3.84 -10.57 -16.29
N GLY A 83 -4.49 -11.63 -16.72
CA GLY A 83 -4.65 -12.80 -15.88
C GLY A 83 -5.10 -14.03 -16.65
N CYS A 84 -4.95 -15.18 -16.02
CA CYS A 84 -5.39 -16.45 -16.55
C CYS A 84 -5.53 -17.50 -15.44
N SER A 85 -6.22 -18.55 -15.76
CA SER A 85 -6.22 -19.79 -14.98
C SER A 85 -5.59 -20.93 -15.75
N TYR A 86 -5.03 -21.89 -15.01
CA TYR A 86 -4.48 -23.13 -15.55
C TYR A 86 -5.18 -24.31 -14.87
N ASN A 87 -5.75 -25.18 -15.67
CA ASN A 87 -6.44 -26.39 -15.20
C ASN A 87 -5.83 -27.64 -15.86
N MET A 88 -5.83 -28.75 -15.13
CA MET A 88 -5.56 -30.07 -15.70
C MET A 88 -6.84 -30.65 -16.27
N GLU A 89 -6.88 -30.87 -17.57
CA GLU A 89 -8.00 -31.50 -18.29
C GLU A 89 -7.46 -32.62 -19.17
N ASN A 90 -7.97 -33.84 -18.95
CA ASN A 90 -7.55 -35.05 -19.68
C ASN A 90 -6.01 -35.21 -19.74
N GLY A 91 -5.30 -34.91 -18.62
CA GLY A 91 -3.86 -35.01 -18.50
C GLY A 91 -3.05 -33.89 -19.18
N LYS A 92 -3.73 -32.86 -19.71
CA LYS A 92 -3.11 -31.69 -20.35
C LYS A 92 -3.39 -30.41 -19.54
N CYS A 93 -2.41 -29.54 -19.53
CA CYS A 93 -2.57 -28.20 -18.95
C CYS A 93 -3.31 -27.30 -19.94
N VAL A 94 -4.50 -26.84 -19.55
CA VAL A 94 -5.35 -25.90 -20.31
C VAL A 94 -5.21 -24.52 -19.68
N LYS A 95 -4.81 -23.52 -20.47
CA LYS A 95 -4.78 -22.12 -20.07
C LYS A 95 -6.03 -21.41 -20.53
N THR A 96 -6.77 -20.79 -19.61
CA THR A 96 -7.92 -19.94 -19.91
C THR A 96 -7.58 -18.48 -19.58
N PRO A 97 -7.37 -17.61 -20.58
CA PRO A 97 -7.06 -16.21 -20.36
C PRO A 97 -8.29 -15.45 -19.82
N MET A 98 -8.02 -14.47 -18.97
CA MET A 98 -9.03 -13.50 -18.53
C MET A 98 -9.41 -12.60 -19.71
N LYS A 99 -10.69 -12.29 -19.81
CA LYS A 99 -11.21 -11.35 -20.81
C LYS A 99 -11.18 -9.93 -20.28
N ARG A 100 -11.03 -8.96 -21.18
CA ARG A 100 -10.98 -7.53 -20.82
C ARG A 100 -12.28 -7.05 -20.16
N GLU A 101 -13.40 -7.65 -20.51
CA GLU A 101 -14.73 -7.35 -19.94
C GLU A 101 -14.85 -7.77 -18.46
N SER A 102 -13.94 -8.60 -17.96
CA SER A 102 -13.87 -8.99 -16.56
C SER A 102 -13.17 -7.95 -15.67
N ILE A 103 -12.66 -6.86 -16.26
CA ILE A 103 -11.94 -5.81 -15.55
C ILE A 103 -12.85 -4.59 -15.39
N SER A 104 -13.00 -4.11 -14.17
CA SER A 104 -13.77 -2.91 -13.86
C SER A 104 -13.02 -1.99 -12.91
N PHE A 105 -13.36 -0.70 -12.99
CA PHE A 105 -12.87 0.33 -12.09
C PHE A 105 -14.07 0.99 -11.43
N GLU A 106 -14.15 0.93 -10.13
CA GLU A 106 -15.23 1.52 -9.34
C GLU A 106 -14.67 2.60 -8.42
N ARG A 107 -15.47 3.63 -8.19
CA ARG A 107 -15.13 4.65 -7.20
C ARG A 107 -15.68 4.26 -5.83
N ILE A 108 -14.83 4.18 -4.83
CA ILE A 108 -15.24 3.90 -3.45
C ILE A 108 -15.75 5.18 -2.80
N ASP A 109 -14.98 6.27 -2.92
CA ASP A 109 -15.31 7.58 -2.36
C ASP A 109 -14.58 8.71 -3.11
N ASN A 110 -14.51 9.92 -2.53
CA ASN A 110 -13.86 11.06 -3.17
C ASN A 110 -12.34 10.92 -3.32
N ARG A 111 -11.72 9.94 -2.65
CA ARG A 111 -10.26 9.73 -2.63
C ARG A 111 -9.82 8.43 -3.26
N TYR A 112 -10.63 7.37 -3.21
CA TYR A 112 -10.21 6.04 -3.62
C TYR A 112 -11.05 5.49 -4.76
N LYS A 113 -10.37 4.79 -5.65
CA LYS A 113 -10.94 3.86 -6.63
C LYS A 113 -10.47 2.45 -6.31
N ILE A 114 -11.14 1.49 -6.88
CA ILE A 114 -10.79 0.08 -6.79
C ILE A 114 -10.80 -0.53 -8.19
N LEU A 115 -9.70 -1.20 -8.54
CA LEU A 115 -9.63 -2.10 -9.67
C LEU A 115 -10.20 -3.44 -9.22
N LYS A 116 -11.18 -3.98 -9.95
CA LYS A 116 -11.74 -5.31 -9.73
C LYS A 116 -11.63 -6.15 -10.98
N PHE A 117 -11.29 -7.41 -10.81
CA PHE A 117 -11.31 -8.38 -11.89
C PHE A 117 -11.47 -9.82 -11.36
N SER A 118 -12.02 -10.70 -12.20
CA SER A 118 -12.23 -12.10 -11.87
C SER A 118 -11.51 -13.01 -12.84
N LEU A 119 -10.78 -14.01 -12.33
CA LEU A 119 -10.08 -15.01 -13.11
C LEU A 119 -11.06 -16.11 -13.55
N PRO A 120 -11.04 -16.54 -14.83
CA PRO A 120 -12.00 -17.49 -15.38
C PRO A 120 -11.72 -18.94 -14.96
N ALA A 121 -12.75 -19.77 -15.02
CA ALA A 121 -12.68 -21.24 -14.91
C ALA A 121 -11.96 -21.76 -13.66
N VAL A 122 -12.12 -21.09 -12.52
CA VAL A 122 -11.44 -21.43 -11.27
C VAL A 122 -12.24 -22.49 -10.51
N LYS A 123 -11.55 -23.53 -10.07
CA LYS A 123 -12.04 -24.65 -9.26
C LYS A 123 -10.91 -25.16 -8.38
N GLU A 124 -11.21 -26.10 -7.50
CA GLU A 124 -10.16 -26.83 -6.76
C GLU A 124 -9.13 -27.43 -7.72
N GLY A 125 -7.85 -27.27 -7.38
CA GLY A 125 -6.71 -27.71 -8.21
C GLY A 125 -6.28 -26.70 -9.27
N THR A 126 -7.04 -25.61 -9.52
CA THR A 126 -6.65 -24.55 -10.45
C THR A 126 -5.42 -23.78 -9.96
N ILE A 127 -4.57 -23.35 -10.87
CA ILE A 127 -3.59 -22.31 -10.64
C ILE A 127 -4.08 -21.04 -11.32
N ILE A 128 -4.19 -19.96 -10.56
CA ILE A 128 -4.45 -18.62 -11.09
C ILE A 128 -3.16 -17.81 -11.15
N GLU A 129 -3.05 -17.01 -12.19
CA GLU A 129 -1.91 -16.10 -12.38
C GLU A 129 -2.43 -14.77 -12.89
N TYR A 130 -1.95 -13.67 -12.30
CA TYR A 130 -2.30 -12.33 -12.74
C TYR A 130 -1.15 -11.35 -12.52
N HIS A 131 -1.21 -10.28 -13.29
CA HIS A 131 -0.26 -9.17 -13.31
C HIS A 131 -1.03 -7.86 -13.42
N TYR A 132 -0.54 -6.83 -12.74
CA TYR A 132 -1.02 -5.46 -12.89
C TYR A 132 0.08 -4.46 -12.53
N LYS A 133 -0.07 -3.22 -12.99
CA LYS A 133 0.79 -2.09 -12.64
C LYS A 133 0.02 -1.01 -11.93
N LEU A 134 0.65 -0.45 -10.90
CA LEU A 134 0.25 0.78 -10.23
C LEU A 134 1.25 1.88 -10.58
N TYR A 135 0.74 2.98 -11.09
CA TYR A 135 1.47 4.23 -11.32
C TYR A 135 1.08 5.19 -10.22
N SER A 136 2.04 5.72 -9.48
CA SER A 136 1.81 6.64 -8.36
C SER A 136 2.60 7.92 -8.53
N ASP A 137 1.94 9.05 -8.45
CA ASP A 137 2.58 10.37 -8.39
C ASP A 137 3.16 10.64 -6.99
N TYR A 138 2.87 9.74 -6.05
CA TYR A 138 3.32 9.84 -4.67
C TYR A 138 4.58 8.99 -4.45
N PHE A 139 5.73 9.65 -4.41
CA PHE A 139 7.00 9.01 -4.06
C PHE A 139 7.38 9.24 -2.59
N ILE A 140 6.71 10.16 -1.89
CA ILE A 140 6.94 10.42 -0.46
C ILE A 140 6.49 9.21 0.37
N HIS A 141 5.39 8.59 -0.02
CA HIS A 141 4.84 7.41 0.63
C HIS A 141 4.89 6.22 -0.34
N ILE A 142 5.90 5.39 -0.17
CA ILE A 142 5.95 4.08 -0.83
C ILE A 142 5.14 3.12 0.02
N ASP A 143 4.17 2.43 -0.58
CA ASP A 143 3.38 1.43 0.11
C ASP A 143 4.25 0.33 0.71
N ASN A 144 3.88 -0.12 1.90
CA ASN A 144 4.55 -1.24 2.54
C ASN A 144 4.43 -2.49 1.68
N TRP A 145 5.53 -3.21 1.50
CA TRP A 145 5.51 -4.49 0.82
C TRP A 145 5.29 -5.61 1.82
N MET A 146 4.14 -6.28 1.68
CA MET A 146 3.80 -7.42 2.51
C MET A 146 4.52 -8.66 1.99
N MET A 147 5.45 -9.19 2.81
CA MET A 147 6.12 -10.45 2.51
C MET A 147 5.29 -11.66 2.96
N GLN A 148 4.36 -11.46 3.90
CA GLN A 148 3.52 -12.48 4.49
C GLN A 148 2.05 -12.05 4.45
N GLU A 149 1.15 -12.98 4.16
CA GLU A 149 -0.26 -12.76 3.93
C GLU A 149 -1.13 -13.77 4.71
N GLU A 150 -2.45 -13.72 4.49
CA GLU A 150 -3.42 -14.66 5.08
C GLU A 150 -3.32 -16.08 4.51
N LEU A 151 -2.64 -16.25 3.39
CA LEU A 151 -2.31 -17.53 2.80
C LEU A 151 -0.83 -17.85 3.01
N PRO A 152 -0.47 -19.14 3.13
CA PRO A 152 0.93 -19.53 3.09
C PRO A 152 1.57 -19.09 1.78
N MET A 153 2.86 -18.78 1.81
CA MET A 153 3.59 -18.24 0.67
C MET A 153 4.91 -18.98 0.47
N LEU A 154 5.09 -19.62 -0.68
CA LEU A 154 6.32 -20.33 -1.01
C LEU A 154 7.45 -19.37 -1.39
N TYR A 155 7.14 -18.34 -2.15
CA TYR A 155 8.14 -17.38 -2.61
C TYR A 155 7.55 -15.97 -2.72
N ASN A 156 8.21 -15.02 -2.07
CA ASN A 156 7.92 -13.60 -2.20
C ASN A 156 9.21 -12.85 -2.52
N GLN A 157 9.17 -12.02 -3.55
CA GLN A 157 10.29 -11.17 -3.93
C GLN A 157 9.78 -9.75 -4.18
N TYR A 158 10.44 -8.80 -3.56
CA TYR A 158 10.26 -7.40 -3.90
C TYR A 158 11.57 -6.77 -4.32
N LYS A 159 11.56 -6.09 -5.44
CA LYS A 159 12.69 -5.35 -5.98
C LYS A 159 12.33 -3.88 -6.12
N ILE A 160 13.13 -2.99 -5.58
CA ILE A 160 12.93 -1.55 -5.72
C ILE A 160 14.23 -0.88 -6.15
N THR A 161 14.12 0.05 -7.10
CA THR A 161 15.23 0.89 -7.55
C THR A 161 14.97 2.33 -7.13
N ILE A 162 15.72 2.82 -6.16
CA ILE A 162 15.56 4.16 -5.57
C ILE A 162 16.69 5.08 -6.06
N PRO A 163 16.37 6.21 -6.71
CA PRO A 163 17.36 7.25 -7.04
C PRO A 163 18.02 7.83 -5.78
N ASN A 164 19.33 8.07 -5.82
CA ASN A 164 20.09 8.56 -4.66
C ASN A 164 19.71 9.98 -4.21
N VAL A 165 18.86 10.66 -4.95
CA VAL A 165 18.27 11.95 -4.56
C VAL A 165 17.19 11.80 -3.48
N PHE A 166 16.66 10.59 -3.29
CA PHE A 166 15.72 10.26 -2.23
C PHE A 166 16.40 9.43 -1.15
N ILE A 167 16.27 9.84 0.09
CA ILE A 167 16.88 9.16 1.24
C ILE A 167 15.75 8.52 2.05
N TYR A 168 15.57 7.20 1.87
CA TYR A 168 14.58 6.43 2.62
C TYR A 168 15.24 5.67 3.77
N ASN A 169 14.55 5.66 4.90
CA ASN A 169 14.75 4.63 5.91
C ASN A 169 13.93 3.40 5.51
N ILE A 170 14.59 2.24 5.47
CA ILE A 170 13.93 0.97 5.13
C ILE A 170 13.87 0.15 6.41
N GLU A 171 12.65 -0.10 6.90
CA GLU A 171 12.41 -0.92 8.07
C GLU A 171 11.95 -2.31 7.65
N LEU A 172 12.58 -3.34 8.24
CA LEU A 172 12.27 -4.74 8.00
C LEU A 172 11.62 -5.34 9.24
N ARG A 173 10.31 -5.54 9.22
CA ARG A 173 9.63 -6.33 10.23
C ARG A 173 9.78 -7.81 9.88
N GLY A 174 10.24 -8.62 10.85
CA GLY A 174 10.56 -10.01 10.60
C GLY A 174 11.83 -10.19 9.74
N LYS A 175 12.87 -9.37 9.99
CA LYS A 175 14.12 -9.34 9.21
C LYS A 175 14.78 -10.71 9.04
N ASP A 176 14.63 -11.62 10.00
CA ASP A 176 15.24 -12.96 9.96
C ASP A 176 14.62 -13.84 8.85
N TYR A 177 13.47 -13.48 8.34
CA TYR A 177 12.80 -14.14 7.22
C TYR A 177 13.08 -13.46 5.88
N ILE A 178 13.82 -12.35 5.85
CA ILE A 178 14.07 -11.54 4.65
C ILE A 178 15.54 -11.60 4.27
N GLN A 179 15.84 -12.12 3.10
CA GLN A 179 17.15 -12.00 2.48
C GLN A 179 17.18 -10.69 1.67
N MET A 180 18.19 -9.86 1.87
CA MET A 180 18.37 -8.59 1.17
C MET A 180 19.63 -8.61 0.32
N LYS A 181 19.52 -8.14 -0.92
CA LYS A 181 20.65 -7.95 -1.84
C LYS A 181 20.58 -6.55 -2.43
N GLN A 182 21.71 -5.88 -2.51
CA GLN A 182 21.80 -4.53 -3.05
C GLN A 182 22.83 -4.46 -4.17
N LYS A 183 22.57 -3.63 -5.16
CA LYS A 183 23.53 -3.30 -6.21
C LYS A 183 23.33 -1.86 -6.68
N GLU A 184 24.39 -1.28 -7.20
CA GLU A 184 24.33 0.02 -7.85
C GLU A 184 23.50 -0.06 -9.14
N SER A 185 22.77 1.00 -9.41
CA SER A 185 21.90 1.15 -10.58
C SER A 185 21.88 2.62 -11.02
N ALA A 186 21.13 2.92 -12.05
CA ALA A 186 20.93 4.28 -12.52
C ALA A 186 19.51 4.47 -13.08
N LEU A 187 18.95 5.65 -12.89
CA LEU A 187 17.76 6.13 -13.55
C LEU A 187 18.19 7.00 -14.73
N HIS A 188 17.80 6.60 -15.93
CA HIS A 188 17.93 7.44 -17.13
C HIS A 188 16.61 8.20 -17.31
N ALA A 189 16.71 9.53 -17.42
CA ALA A 189 15.56 10.40 -17.49
C ALA A 189 15.78 11.53 -18.48
N THR A 190 14.69 12.05 -19.01
CA THR A 190 14.71 13.19 -19.95
C THR A 190 13.89 14.31 -19.35
N ALA A 191 14.48 15.46 -19.14
CA ALA A 191 13.81 16.68 -18.74
C ALA A 191 13.69 17.65 -19.90
N ARG A 192 12.59 18.40 -19.94
CA ARG A 192 12.40 19.46 -20.93
C ARG A 192 12.86 20.80 -20.33
N GLU A 193 13.88 21.38 -20.89
CA GLU A 193 14.43 22.68 -20.47
C GLU A 193 13.93 23.77 -21.43
N GLY A 194 13.27 24.84 -20.94
CA GLY A 194 12.93 26.01 -21.76
C GLY A 194 11.47 26.12 -22.25
N GLY A 195 10.49 25.58 -21.53
CA GLY A 195 9.05 25.74 -21.83
C GLY A 195 8.61 25.05 -23.15
N THR A 196 7.63 25.59 -23.85
CA THR A 196 7.05 24.98 -25.06
C THR A 196 8.00 24.83 -26.24
N ALA A 197 9.06 25.66 -26.31
CA ALA A 197 10.13 25.59 -27.33
C ALA A 197 11.39 24.90 -26.81
N GLY A 198 11.33 24.22 -25.66
CA GLY A 198 12.46 23.68 -24.96
C GLY A 198 13.13 22.47 -25.61
N ILE A 199 14.39 22.27 -25.26
CA ILE A 199 15.22 21.14 -25.68
C ILE A 199 15.07 20.02 -24.66
N ASN A 200 14.89 18.80 -25.12
CA ASN A 200 14.97 17.62 -24.27
C ASN A 200 16.44 17.38 -23.89
N LYS A 201 16.70 17.27 -22.59
CA LYS A 201 18.02 17.00 -22.05
C LYS A 201 17.98 15.69 -21.28
N ASP A 202 18.75 14.75 -21.75
CA ASP A 202 18.92 13.46 -21.07
C ASP A 202 19.89 13.63 -19.90
N PHE A 203 19.56 13.01 -18.79
CA PHE A 203 20.41 12.95 -17.61
C PHE A 203 20.32 11.59 -16.93
N THR A 204 21.32 11.30 -16.13
CA THR A 204 21.41 10.04 -15.39
C THR A 204 21.53 10.35 -13.91
N ILE A 205 20.65 9.75 -13.10
CA ILE A 205 20.71 9.83 -11.65
C ILE A 205 21.19 8.46 -11.15
N LEU A 206 22.21 8.46 -10.32
CA LEU A 206 22.64 7.25 -9.63
C LEU A 206 21.50 6.74 -8.75
N ALA A 207 21.35 5.45 -8.69
CA ALA A 207 20.28 4.77 -7.95
C ALA A 207 20.81 3.52 -7.26
N GLN A 208 20.08 3.03 -6.29
CA GLN A 208 20.33 1.74 -5.65
C GLN A 208 19.16 0.80 -5.90
N GLU A 209 19.45 -0.36 -6.49
CA GLU A 209 18.50 -1.46 -6.60
C GLU A 209 18.64 -2.36 -5.36
N THR A 210 17.55 -2.54 -4.63
CA THR A 210 17.47 -3.47 -3.50
C THR A 210 16.46 -4.56 -3.81
N THR A 211 16.85 -5.81 -3.63
CA THR A 211 15.99 -6.99 -3.78
C THR A 211 15.82 -7.67 -2.43
N PHE A 212 14.57 -7.87 -2.04
CA PHE A 212 14.17 -8.57 -0.82
C PHE A 212 13.52 -9.88 -1.22
N ILE A 213 13.86 -10.97 -0.53
CA ILE A 213 13.35 -12.32 -0.82
C ILE A 213 12.97 -13.00 0.49
N SER A 214 11.77 -13.58 0.52
CA SER A 214 11.33 -14.49 1.57
C SER A 214 10.82 -15.78 0.96
N GLN A 215 10.95 -16.88 1.69
CA GLN A 215 10.54 -18.19 1.25
C GLN A 215 9.84 -18.96 2.37
N ASN A 216 8.85 -19.76 1.99
CA ASN A 216 8.15 -20.68 2.89
C ASN A 216 7.56 -20.00 4.14
N LEU A 217 6.96 -18.84 3.98
CA LEU A 217 6.29 -18.14 5.06
C LEU A 217 4.92 -18.78 5.37
N PRO A 218 4.60 -19.02 6.65
CA PRO A 218 3.28 -19.48 7.04
C PRO A 218 2.24 -18.38 6.82
N ALA A 219 0.97 -18.76 6.81
CA ALA A 219 -0.14 -17.82 6.86
C ALA A 219 -0.19 -17.11 8.20
N ILE A 220 -0.61 -15.83 8.20
CA ILE A 220 -1.10 -15.13 9.39
C ILE A 220 -2.53 -14.69 9.08
N ARG A 221 -3.51 -15.31 9.75
CA ARG A 221 -4.93 -15.09 9.51
C ARG A 221 -5.50 -14.03 10.45
N GLN A 222 -6.63 -13.44 10.07
CA GLN A 222 -7.32 -12.42 10.90
C GLN A 222 -7.84 -12.98 12.23
N ASP A 223 -8.13 -14.27 12.28
CA ASP A 223 -8.60 -14.99 13.47
C ASP A 223 -7.48 -15.68 14.26
N GLU A 224 -6.24 -15.22 14.09
CA GLU A 224 -5.07 -15.78 14.80
C GLU A 224 -5.25 -15.71 16.32
N PRO A 225 -5.22 -16.83 17.03
CA PRO A 225 -5.50 -16.87 18.46
C PRO A 225 -4.46 -16.07 19.25
N TYR A 226 -4.91 -15.38 20.28
CA TYR A 226 -4.08 -14.56 21.18
C TYR A 226 -3.38 -13.38 20.49
N CYS A 227 -3.85 -12.99 19.32
CA CYS A 227 -3.33 -11.86 18.54
C CYS A 227 -4.39 -10.76 18.42
N TRP A 228 -4.09 -9.55 18.92
CA TRP A 228 -5.01 -8.41 18.84
C TRP A 228 -5.09 -7.81 17.43
N CYS A 229 -3.95 -7.76 16.75
CA CYS A 229 -3.82 -7.21 15.42
C CYS A 229 -2.82 -8.07 14.64
N PRO A 230 -3.28 -9.08 13.90
CA PRO A 230 -2.41 -9.96 13.11
C PRO A 230 -1.52 -9.20 12.13
N GLU A 231 -1.98 -8.07 11.60
CA GLU A 231 -1.22 -7.23 10.69
C GLU A 231 0.11 -6.74 11.28
N ASP A 232 0.17 -6.52 12.61
CA ASP A 232 1.37 -6.05 13.29
C ASP A 232 2.48 -7.11 13.37
N TYR A 233 2.14 -8.37 13.10
CA TYR A 233 3.07 -9.50 13.16
C TYR A 233 3.50 -10.01 11.78
N LYS A 234 2.85 -9.57 10.71
CA LYS A 234 3.23 -9.96 9.35
C LYS A 234 4.62 -9.47 9.01
N VAL A 235 5.36 -10.32 8.30
CA VAL A 235 6.66 -9.94 7.71
C VAL A 235 6.42 -8.91 6.63
N GLN A 236 7.04 -7.73 6.75
CA GLN A 236 6.85 -6.63 5.80
C GLN A 236 8.08 -5.74 5.69
N ILE A 237 8.11 -4.97 4.62
CA ILE A 237 9.09 -3.93 4.33
C ILE A 237 8.37 -2.59 4.31
N SER A 238 8.85 -1.64 5.10
CA SER A 238 8.30 -0.27 5.15
C SER A 238 9.33 0.72 4.67
N PHE A 239 8.87 1.78 4.03
CA PHE A 239 9.70 2.85 3.47
C PHE A 239 9.27 4.18 4.05
N ASP A 240 10.21 4.91 4.65
CA ASP A 240 9.98 6.21 5.24
C ASP A 240 10.97 7.24 4.67
N LEU A 241 10.47 8.23 3.93
CA LEU A 241 11.31 9.25 3.31
C LEU A 241 11.89 10.18 4.38
N GLN A 242 13.20 10.12 4.57
CA GLN A 242 13.92 10.94 5.52
C GLN A 242 14.25 12.33 4.95
N GLY A 243 14.45 12.43 3.67
CA GLY A 243 14.74 13.69 3.00
C GLY A 243 15.11 13.54 1.53
N THR A 244 15.34 14.68 0.90
CA THR A 244 15.76 14.75 -0.51
C THR A 244 17.07 15.52 -0.64
N ASN A 245 17.90 15.09 -1.60
CA ASN A 245 19.20 15.69 -1.89
C ASN A 245 19.38 15.89 -3.40
N PHE A 246 18.68 16.88 -3.96
CA PHE A 246 18.75 17.17 -5.39
C PHE A 246 20.02 17.95 -5.73
N PRO A 247 20.65 17.70 -6.89
CA PRO A 247 21.80 18.46 -7.35
C PRO A 247 21.50 19.96 -7.41
N GLY A 248 22.36 20.76 -6.79
CA GLY A 248 22.22 22.22 -6.74
C GLY A 248 21.15 22.76 -5.78
N LYS A 249 20.55 21.91 -4.97
CA LYS A 249 19.67 22.29 -3.85
C LYS A 249 20.30 21.89 -2.53
N GLU A 250 19.91 22.58 -1.46
CA GLU A 250 20.25 22.13 -0.11
C GLU A 250 19.46 20.85 0.24
N TYR A 251 20.01 20.05 1.13
CA TYR A 251 19.32 18.89 1.67
C TYR A 251 18.01 19.31 2.35
N GLU A 252 16.92 18.75 1.93
CA GLU A 252 15.58 18.98 2.49
C GLU A 252 15.16 17.79 3.35
N PRO A 253 15.15 17.91 4.69
CA PRO A 253 14.70 16.85 5.57
C PRO A 253 13.18 16.76 5.62
N TYR A 254 12.64 15.54 5.54
CA TYR A 254 11.24 15.22 5.79
C TYR A 254 11.03 14.63 7.20
N SER A 255 12.06 13.96 7.73
CA SER A 255 12.04 13.47 9.10
C SER A 255 12.27 14.62 10.07
N GLN A 256 11.36 14.80 11.02
CA GLN A 256 11.39 15.88 12.00
C GLN A 256 11.42 15.30 13.41
N LYS A 257 11.99 16.08 14.35
CA LYS A 257 11.87 15.78 15.77
C LYS A 257 10.42 16.01 16.22
N TRP A 258 10.00 15.31 17.27
CA TRP A 258 8.66 15.47 17.83
C TRP A 258 8.32 16.92 18.17
N GLU A 259 9.32 17.70 18.64
CA GLU A 259 9.14 19.13 18.92
C GLU A 259 8.82 19.97 17.68
N ASP A 260 9.29 19.55 16.51
CA ASP A 260 9.01 20.23 15.25
C ASP A 260 7.65 19.85 14.71
N VAL A 261 7.24 18.58 14.89
CA VAL A 261 5.87 18.11 14.60
C VAL A 261 4.87 18.85 15.47
N ASP A 262 5.12 18.96 16.78
CA ASP A 262 4.30 19.73 17.71
C ASP A 262 4.13 21.18 17.26
N LYS A 263 5.25 21.84 16.91
CA LYS A 263 5.20 23.23 16.42
C LYS A 263 4.36 23.35 15.14
N GLN A 264 4.47 22.38 14.23
CA GLN A 264 3.66 22.39 13.00
C GLN A 264 2.18 22.17 13.25
N LEU A 265 1.83 21.24 14.15
CA LEU A 265 0.44 20.96 14.52
C LEU A 265 -0.23 22.15 15.22
N ILE A 266 0.54 22.90 16.01
CA ILE A 266 0.03 24.06 16.78
C ILE A 266 0.03 25.36 15.93
N LYS A 267 0.72 25.39 14.79
CA LYS A 267 0.76 26.61 13.94
C LYS A 267 -0.64 27.08 13.54
N PRO A 268 -0.92 28.41 13.67
CA PRO A 268 -2.23 28.96 13.28
C PRO A 268 -2.59 28.71 11.81
N GLU A 269 -1.59 28.60 10.92
CA GLU A 269 -1.76 28.32 9.50
C GLU A 269 -2.25 26.90 9.23
N ASN A 270 -2.02 25.99 10.16
CA ASN A 270 -2.52 24.62 10.06
C ASN A 270 -4.01 24.56 10.42
N THR A 271 -4.86 24.76 9.42
CA THR A 271 -6.31 24.78 9.59
C THR A 271 -6.90 23.42 10.01
N GLN A 272 -6.13 22.34 9.91
CA GLN A 272 -6.59 20.99 10.25
C GLN A 272 -6.41 20.66 11.75
N PHE A 273 -5.31 21.13 12.35
CA PHE A 273 -4.97 20.86 13.76
C PHE A 273 -4.73 22.12 14.59
N GLY A 274 -4.59 23.28 13.92
CA GLY A 274 -4.18 24.52 14.57
C GLY A 274 -5.18 25.05 15.60
N VAL A 275 -4.65 25.72 16.60
CA VAL A 275 -5.40 26.41 17.66
C VAL A 275 -6.33 27.52 17.10
N PHE A 276 -6.17 27.88 15.84
CA PHE A 276 -6.99 28.90 15.18
C PHE A 276 -8.49 28.54 15.15
N LEU A 277 -8.83 27.27 15.19
CA LEU A 277 -10.21 26.81 15.33
C LEU A 277 -10.83 27.14 16.70
N SER A 278 -10.07 27.71 17.64
CA SER A 278 -10.59 28.14 18.93
C SER A 278 -11.70 29.19 18.83
N PHE A 279 -11.81 29.90 17.70
CA PHE A 279 -12.92 30.83 17.44
C PHE A 279 -14.20 30.12 17.02
N ILE A 280 -14.12 28.90 16.51
CA ILE A 280 -15.26 28.08 16.12
C ILE A 280 -15.28 26.85 17.04
N ASN A 281 -15.79 27.06 18.25
CA ASN A 281 -16.08 25.93 19.13
C ASN A 281 -17.55 25.54 18.98
N PRO A 282 -17.89 24.49 18.24
CA PRO A 282 -19.26 24.05 18.02
C PRO A 282 -19.94 23.59 19.31
N PHE A 283 -19.16 23.30 20.36
CA PHE A 283 -19.66 22.88 21.67
C PHE A 283 -19.61 24.00 22.71
N ARG A 284 -19.44 25.25 22.28
CA ARG A 284 -19.33 26.39 23.20
C ARG A 284 -20.55 26.55 24.14
N PRO A 285 -21.79 26.35 23.70
CA PRO A 285 -22.94 26.40 24.62
C PRO A 285 -22.84 25.35 25.71
N GLU A 286 -22.61 24.09 25.32
CA GLU A 286 -22.55 22.95 26.26
C GLU A 286 -21.33 23.04 27.18
N THR A 287 -20.19 23.52 26.72
CA THR A 287 -19.02 23.70 27.57
C THR A 287 -19.23 24.78 28.63
N LYS A 288 -20.01 25.82 28.34
CA LYS A 288 -20.36 26.84 29.32
C LYS A 288 -21.28 26.31 30.45
N GLU A 289 -22.16 25.37 30.13
CA GLU A 289 -23.05 24.75 31.10
C GLU A 289 -22.33 23.72 31.98
N ILE A 290 -21.40 22.95 31.36
CA ILE A 290 -20.74 21.84 32.04
C ILE A 290 -19.53 22.30 32.85
N PHE A 291 -18.76 23.29 32.38
CA PHE A 291 -17.53 23.73 33.04
C PHE A 291 -17.83 24.82 34.08
N THR A 292 -17.57 24.49 35.33
CA THR A 292 -17.62 25.45 36.41
C THR A 292 -16.23 25.97 36.74
N SER A 293 -16.15 27.16 37.36
CA SER A 293 -14.91 27.77 37.81
C SER A 293 -14.17 26.96 38.89
N LYS A 294 -14.85 26.02 39.53
CA LYS A 294 -14.30 25.18 40.60
C LYS A 294 -13.67 23.89 40.09
N MET A 295 -13.87 23.53 38.82
CA MET A 295 -13.33 22.30 38.24
C MET A 295 -11.82 22.41 38.05
N ASN A 296 -11.10 21.40 38.50
CA ASN A 296 -9.70 21.23 38.21
C ASN A 296 -9.47 20.77 36.74
N PHE A 297 -8.21 20.65 36.32
CA PHE A 297 -7.84 20.29 34.96
C PHE A 297 -8.32 18.89 34.58
N GLU A 298 -8.18 17.91 35.47
CA GLU A 298 -8.56 16.51 35.20
C GLU A 298 -10.09 16.38 35.05
N GLU A 299 -10.85 17.04 35.92
CA GLU A 299 -12.30 17.07 35.81
C GLU A 299 -12.76 17.65 34.46
N ARG A 300 -12.10 18.72 33.99
CA ARG A 300 -12.39 19.33 32.68
C ARG A 300 -12.11 18.36 31.55
N ILE A 301 -11.01 17.61 31.59
CA ILE A 301 -10.69 16.58 30.59
C ILE A 301 -11.79 15.50 30.57
N ILE A 302 -12.15 14.97 31.73
CA ILE A 302 -13.19 13.92 31.85
C ILE A 302 -14.53 14.43 31.29
N HIS A 303 -14.94 15.63 31.64
CA HIS A 303 -16.18 16.19 31.14
C HIS A 303 -16.13 16.49 29.63
N SER A 304 -15.02 16.98 29.11
CA SER A 304 -14.82 17.16 27.67
C SER A 304 -14.93 15.84 26.92
N PHE A 305 -14.27 14.79 27.40
CA PHE A 305 -14.33 13.47 26.79
C PHE A 305 -15.76 12.90 26.78
N ARG A 306 -16.49 13.04 27.91
CA ARG A 306 -17.88 12.61 27.98
C ARG A 306 -18.79 13.37 27.02
N LEU A 307 -18.58 14.68 26.87
CA LEU A 307 -19.30 15.51 25.90
C LEU A 307 -19.06 15.06 24.48
N LEU A 308 -17.79 14.89 24.11
CA LEU A 308 -17.41 14.40 22.78
C LEU A 308 -18.01 13.03 22.49
N LYS A 309 -17.90 12.09 23.42
CA LYS A 309 -18.48 10.75 23.29
C LYS A 309 -20.01 10.77 23.11
N LYS A 310 -20.68 11.74 23.68
CA LYS A 310 -22.13 11.90 23.54
C LYS A 310 -22.55 12.53 22.21
N LYS A 311 -21.70 13.42 21.66
CA LYS A 311 -22.03 14.24 20.50
C LYS A 311 -21.47 13.70 19.19
N LEU A 312 -20.37 12.98 19.25
CA LEU A 312 -19.70 12.43 18.07
C LEU A 312 -20.04 10.95 17.92
N ALA A 313 -20.43 10.56 16.73
CA ALA A 313 -20.56 9.16 16.35
C ALA A 313 -19.42 8.81 15.38
N TRP A 314 -18.84 7.62 15.55
CA TRP A 314 -17.85 7.13 14.61
C TRP A 314 -18.50 6.87 13.26
N ASN A 315 -17.92 7.40 12.20
CA ASN A 315 -18.41 7.27 10.82
C ASN A 315 -18.04 5.93 10.14
N GLY A 316 -17.44 4.98 10.87
CA GLY A 316 -17.00 3.70 10.34
C GLY A 316 -15.67 3.73 9.58
N ARG A 317 -14.96 4.85 9.56
CA ARG A 317 -13.69 5.00 8.83
C ARG A 317 -12.57 5.37 9.77
N TYR A 318 -11.42 4.72 9.61
CA TYR A 318 -10.17 5.13 10.22
C TYR A 318 -9.51 6.19 9.32
N ASN A 319 -9.43 7.43 9.80
CA ASN A 319 -8.73 8.51 9.13
C ASN A 319 -8.17 9.47 10.18
N LEU A 320 -7.04 10.12 9.87
CA LEU A 320 -6.46 11.18 10.69
C LEU A 320 -7.33 12.45 10.73
N TYR A 321 -8.15 12.65 9.72
CA TYR A 321 -8.98 13.83 9.55
C TYR A 321 -10.46 13.47 9.62
N SER A 322 -11.23 14.18 10.43
CA SER A 322 -12.69 14.10 10.34
C SER A 322 -13.17 14.91 9.15
N LYS A 323 -14.13 14.39 8.40
CA LYS A 323 -14.96 15.21 7.54
C LYS A 323 -15.96 15.92 8.42
N ASP A 324 -16.04 17.24 8.27
CA ASP A 324 -17.06 18.13 8.76
C ASP A 324 -17.65 17.79 10.14
N LEU A 325 -17.46 18.68 11.08
CA LEU A 325 -18.20 18.72 12.33
C LEU A 325 -19.59 19.33 12.03
N GLU A 326 -20.43 18.60 11.26
CA GLU A 326 -21.84 18.91 11.17
C GLU A 326 -22.63 18.36 12.37
#